data_991edabd8d89fef8267a4cf95fabbd85
#
_entry.id   991edabd8d89fef8267a4cf95fabbd85
#
_cell.length_a   1.000
_cell.length_b   1.000
_cell.length_c   1.000
_cell.angle_alpha   90.00
_cell.angle_beta   90.00
_cell.angle_gamma   90.00
#
_symmetry.space_group_name_H-M   'P 1'
#
loop_
_entity.id
_entity.type
_entity.pdbx_description
1 polymer ?
#
loop_
_entity_poly.entity_id
_entity_poly.type
_entity_poly.pdbx_seq_one_letter_code
_entity_poly.pdbx_strand_id
1 'polypeptide(L)'
;MTTERVLRIEGLCARVGDTHILGGIDLEVRAGEVHAIMGPNGSGKSTLSYVLMGRPGYEVTAGSVTLDGTDLLGLAPWERAQAGLFLALQHPTEVPGVSLESMLVEAAVAGGRDPVGIRESLVVEAERIGFDEKFLDRPVNVDLSGGEKKRNEALQMSVIRPRYAVLDEIDSGLDVDALSAVARRVEDSTNETGLGVLVITHFSRLLEVLQPDRVHVLSHGRIHASGGPELAERLEAEGYTGILGEAADAPEVAVELSLGPDPFADPLA
;
A
#
# COMPACT_ATOMS: atom_id res chain seq x y z
N MET A 1 24.91 -8.76 15.76
CA MET A 1 23.47 -8.69 16.04
C MET A 1 22.81 -8.54 14.69
N THR A 2 22.09 -9.54 14.21
CA THR A 2 21.25 -9.41 13.00
C THR A 2 20.12 -8.45 13.35
N THR A 3 20.08 -7.28 12.74
CA THR A 3 18.98 -6.35 12.88
C THR A 3 17.71 -7.06 12.37
N GLU A 4 16.70 -7.19 13.21
CA GLU A 4 15.43 -7.78 12.84
C GLU A 4 14.83 -6.93 11.72
N ARG A 5 14.48 -7.56 10.59
CA ARG A 5 13.84 -6.87 9.46
C ARG A 5 12.34 -6.83 9.73
N VAL A 6 11.85 -5.65 10.13
CA VAL A 6 10.47 -5.46 10.58
C VAL A 6 9.98 -4.04 10.33
N LEU A 7 8.77 -3.90 9.78
CA LEU A 7 7.96 -2.68 9.85
C LEU A 7 7.13 -2.77 11.13
N ARG A 8 7.39 -1.87 12.09
CA ARG A 8 6.71 -1.85 13.39
C ARG A 8 5.97 -0.54 13.59
N ILE A 9 4.74 -0.65 14.00
CA ILE A 9 3.81 0.44 14.34
C ILE A 9 3.37 0.22 15.77
N GLU A 10 3.56 1.21 16.64
CA GLU A 10 3.23 1.11 18.07
C GLU A 10 2.41 2.32 18.50
N GLY A 11 1.18 2.06 18.96
CA GLY A 11 0.28 3.06 19.51
C GLY A 11 -0.04 4.21 18.56
N LEU A 12 -0.01 4.00 17.24
CA LEU A 12 -0.12 5.06 16.24
C LEU A 12 -1.50 5.73 16.27
N CYS A 13 -1.50 7.02 16.61
CA CYS A 13 -2.66 7.89 16.54
C CYS A 13 -2.45 8.97 15.49
N ALA A 14 -3.49 9.27 14.71
CA ALA A 14 -3.41 10.31 13.70
C ALA A 14 -4.74 11.01 13.50
N ARG A 15 -4.65 12.29 13.05
CA ARG A 15 -5.81 13.13 12.71
C ARG A 15 -5.66 13.76 11.32
N VAL A 16 -6.80 14.19 10.81
CA VAL A 16 -6.90 15.02 9.60
C VAL A 16 -7.71 16.25 9.96
N GLY A 17 -7.11 17.42 9.88
CA GLY A 17 -7.69 18.64 10.49
C GLY A 17 -7.93 18.40 11.98
N ASP A 18 -9.16 18.62 12.43
CA ASP A 18 -9.55 18.42 13.85
C ASP A 18 -10.09 17.01 14.14
N THR A 19 -10.20 16.14 13.12
CA THR A 19 -10.83 14.83 13.26
C THR A 19 -9.79 13.75 13.52
N HIS A 20 -9.87 13.09 14.69
CA HIS A 20 -9.08 11.91 15.02
C HIS A 20 -9.59 10.70 14.23
N ILE A 21 -8.69 10.03 13.49
CA ILE A 21 -9.02 8.86 12.64
C ILE A 21 -8.35 7.59 13.14
N LEU A 22 -7.05 7.66 13.46
CA LEU A 22 -6.35 6.51 14.05
C LEU A 22 -6.24 6.71 15.56
N GLY A 23 -6.61 5.68 16.31
CA GLY A 23 -6.78 5.72 17.76
C GLY A 23 -5.89 4.75 18.53
N GLY A 24 -4.66 4.50 18.07
CA GLY A 24 -3.70 3.57 18.67
C GLY A 24 -3.63 2.25 17.89
N ILE A 25 -2.96 2.28 16.74
CA ILE A 25 -2.67 1.11 15.93
C ILE A 25 -1.38 0.47 16.40
N ASP A 26 -1.45 -0.83 16.70
CA ASP A 26 -0.30 -1.68 16.96
C ASP A 26 -0.24 -2.75 15.87
N LEU A 27 0.87 -2.80 15.11
CA LEU A 27 1.06 -3.73 14.01
C LEU A 27 2.55 -4.01 13.78
N GLU A 28 2.87 -5.26 13.49
CA GLU A 28 4.23 -5.66 13.15
C GLU A 28 4.18 -6.57 11.92
N VAL A 29 4.91 -6.18 10.86
CA VAL A 29 5.06 -6.96 9.63
C VAL A 29 6.53 -7.29 9.44
N ARG A 30 6.88 -8.58 9.45
CA ARG A 30 8.26 -9.02 9.21
C ARG A 30 8.56 -9.16 7.74
N ALA A 31 9.84 -9.16 7.41
CA ALA A 31 10.29 -9.45 6.05
C ALA A 31 9.79 -10.83 5.61
N GLY A 32 9.19 -10.86 4.41
CA GLY A 32 8.61 -12.07 3.83
C GLY A 32 7.21 -12.44 4.35
N GLU A 33 6.62 -11.64 5.26
CA GLU A 33 5.23 -11.83 5.71
C GLU A 33 4.26 -10.98 4.90
N VAL A 34 3.06 -11.50 4.70
CA VAL A 34 1.90 -10.81 4.13
C VAL A 34 0.84 -10.62 5.19
N HIS A 35 0.56 -9.38 5.53
CA HIS A 35 -0.52 -9.02 6.44
C HIS A 35 -1.64 -8.31 5.69
N ALA A 36 -2.89 -8.71 5.94
CA ALA A 36 -4.06 -8.06 5.37
C ALA A 36 -4.78 -7.20 6.40
N ILE A 37 -5.16 -5.98 6.01
CA ILE A 37 -6.07 -5.14 6.78
C ILE A 37 -7.41 -5.10 6.06
N MET A 38 -8.44 -5.55 6.76
CA MET A 38 -9.83 -5.48 6.35
C MET A 38 -10.62 -4.60 7.31
N GLY A 39 -11.72 -4.04 6.86
CA GLY A 39 -12.56 -3.19 7.70
C GLY A 39 -13.60 -2.43 6.88
N PRO A 40 -14.67 -1.94 7.49
CA PRO A 40 -15.69 -1.17 6.81
C PRO A 40 -15.12 0.14 6.23
N ASN A 41 -15.90 0.80 5.38
CA ASN A 41 -15.54 2.13 4.89
C ASN A 41 -15.45 3.11 6.07
N GLY A 42 -14.56 4.08 5.97
CA GLY A 42 -14.35 5.05 7.06
C GLY A 42 -13.59 4.50 8.28
N SER A 43 -13.17 3.23 8.30
CA SER A 43 -12.45 2.64 9.44
C SER A 43 -11.03 3.18 9.68
N GLY A 44 -10.45 3.90 8.70
CA GLY A 44 -9.10 4.48 8.79
C GLY A 44 -8.02 3.75 7.96
N LYS A 45 -8.39 2.77 7.11
CA LYS A 45 -7.43 1.99 6.31
C LYS A 45 -6.53 2.85 5.41
N SER A 46 -7.13 3.68 4.55
CA SER A 46 -6.36 4.56 3.67
C SER A 46 -5.66 5.68 4.45
N THR A 47 -6.20 6.09 5.61
CA THR A 47 -5.50 7.01 6.51
C THR A 47 -4.20 6.37 7.02
N LEU A 48 -4.23 5.09 7.37
CA LEU A 48 -3.02 4.37 7.80
C LEU A 48 -1.98 4.37 6.68
N SER A 49 -2.34 4.01 5.44
CA SER A 49 -1.39 4.01 4.32
C SER A 49 -0.80 5.40 4.05
N TYR A 50 -1.61 6.46 4.10
CA TYR A 50 -1.13 7.83 3.91
C TYR A 50 -0.22 8.32 5.04
N VAL A 51 -0.53 7.97 6.29
CA VAL A 51 0.33 8.28 7.44
C VAL A 51 1.68 7.57 7.33
N LEU A 52 1.68 6.29 6.93
CA LEU A 52 2.92 5.52 6.74
C LEU A 52 3.82 6.14 5.67
N MET A 53 3.24 6.67 4.59
CA MET A 53 4.00 7.36 3.53
C MET A 53 4.32 8.82 3.84
N GLY A 54 3.81 9.38 4.94
CA GLY A 54 4.08 10.77 5.30
C GLY A 54 3.35 11.79 4.42
N ARG A 55 2.16 11.44 3.89
CA ARG A 55 1.38 12.36 3.07
C ARG A 55 1.02 13.62 3.85
N PRO A 56 1.24 14.82 3.27
CA PRO A 56 0.82 16.08 3.89
C PRO A 56 -0.68 16.11 4.23
N GLY A 57 -1.05 16.80 5.31
CA GLY A 57 -2.43 16.90 5.79
C GLY A 57 -2.85 15.80 6.78
N TYR A 58 -2.01 14.81 7.00
CA TYR A 58 -2.19 13.77 8.02
C TYR A 58 -1.21 14.02 9.15
N GLU A 59 -1.71 14.29 10.35
CA GLU A 59 -0.88 14.61 11.52
C GLU A 59 -0.84 13.43 12.49
N VAL A 60 0.36 12.93 12.78
CA VAL A 60 0.57 11.93 13.83
C VAL A 60 0.56 12.65 15.19
N THR A 61 -0.34 12.21 16.06
CA THR A 61 -0.52 12.81 17.40
C THR A 61 0.11 11.99 18.52
N ALA A 62 0.34 10.68 18.29
CA ALA A 62 1.03 9.80 19.24
C ALA A 62 1.51 8.52 18.52
N GLY A 63 2.38 7.78 19.18
CA GLY A 63 2.90 6.50 18.72
C GLY A 63 4.19 6.64 17.92
N SER A 64 4.65 5.51 17.38
CA SER A 64 5.88 5.40 16.60
C SER A 64 5.69 4.50 15.38
N VAL A 65 6.48 4.74 14.34
CA VAL A 65 6.58 3.87 13.15
C VAL A 65 8.04 3.70 12.82
N THR A 66 8.53 2.46 12.86
CA THR A 66 9.91 2.15 12.52
C THR A 66 10.00 1.11 11.42
N LEU A 67 10.98 1.26 10.54
CA LEU A 67 11.33 0.30 9.49
C LEU A 67 12.78 -0.14 9.71
N ASP A 68 12.96 -1.42 10.04
CA ASP A 68 14.28 -1.99 10.39
C ASP A 68 15.02 -1.14 11.45
N GLY A 69 14.29 -0.56 12.42
CA GLY A 69 14.81 0.30 13.47
C GLY A 69 14.98 1.79 13.07
N THR A 70 14.73 2.16 11.83
CA THR A 70 14.75 3.56 11.38
C THR A 70 13.38 4.20 11.66
N ASP A 71 13.34 5.31 12.40
CA ASP A 71 12.10 6.08 12.62
C ASP A 71 11.64 6.71 11.29
N LEU A 72 10.42 6.37 10.87
CA LEU A 72 9.83 6.89 9.64
C LEU A 72 9.10 8.21 9.84
N LEU A 73 8.63 8.52 11.05
CA LEU A 73 7.77 9.70 11.28
C LEU A 73 8.52 11.02 11.06
N GLY A 74 9.83 11.02 11.32
CA GLY A 74 10.69 12.18 11.06
C GLY A 74 11.11 12.36 9.59
N LEU A 75 10.82 11.39 8.73
CA LEU A 75 11.26 11.38 7.33
C LEU A 75 10.21 11.94 6.38
N ALA A 76 10.67 12.67 5.36
CA ALA A 76 9.85 13.08 4.22
C ALA A 76 9.40 11.85 3.39
N PRO A 77 8.31 11.93 2.59
CA PRO A 77 7.82 10.79 1.79
C PRO A 77 8.89 10.12 0.93
N TRP A 78 9.73 10.91 0.26
CA TRP A 78 10.80 10.39 -0.60
C TRP A 78 11.94 9.72 0.22
N GLU A 79 12.21 10.17 1.45
CA GLU A 79 13.18 9.54 2.35
C GLU A 79 12.65 8.18 2.86
N ARG A 80 11.33 8.07 3.12
CA ARG A 80 10.69 6.79 3.46
C ARG A 80 10.79 5.80 2.31
N ALA A 81 10.61 6.26 1.07
CA ALA A 81 10.81 5.42 -0.11
C ALA A 81 12.28 4.96 -0.24
N GLN A 82 13.27 5.84 0.00
CA GLN A 82 14.69 5.47 0.05
C GLN A 82 15.01 4.51 1.21
N ALA A 83 14.32 4.61 2.34
CA ALA A 83 14.42 3.66 3.44
C ALA A 83 13.84 2.28 3.08
N GLY A 84 13.13 2.16 1.96
CA GLY A 84 12.63 0.91 1.42
C GLY A 84 11.14 0.67 1.60
N LEU A 85 10.34 1.71 1.87
CA LEU A 85 8.89 1.63 1.92
C LEU A 85 8.28 2.01 0.56
N PHE A 86 7.37 1.19 0.05
CA PHE A 86 6.60 1.44 -1.18
C PHE A 86 5.12 1.56 -0.84
N LEU A 87 4.40 2.43 -1.55
CA LEU A 87 2.95 2.52 -1.49
C LEU A 87 2.35 2.38 -2.89
N ALA A 88 1.50 1.37 -3.08
CA ALA A 88 0.55 1.34 -4.18
C ALA A 88 -0.70 2.12 -3.76
N LEU A 89 -1.04 3.16 -4.52
CA LEU A 89 -2.13 4.07 -4.19
C LEU A 89 -3.50 3.50 -4.61
N GLN A 90 -4.53 3.81 -3.84
CA GLN A 90 -5.91 3.52 -4.26
C GLN A 90 -6.23 4.15 -5.64
N HIS A 91 -5.79 5.40 -5.84
CA HIS A 91 -5.93 6.15 -7.09
C HIS A 91 -4.57 6.62 -7.58
N PRO A 92 -3.89 5.84 -8.47
CA PRO A 92 -2.58 6.20 -9.00
C PRO A 92 -2.64 7.49 -9.84
N THR A 93 -1.74 8.43 -9.53
CA THR A 93 -1.66 9.73 -10.20
C THR A 93 -1.00 9.60 -11.58
N GLU A 94 -1.48 10.37 -12.55
CA GLU A 94 -0.84 10.54 -13.85
C GLU A 94 0.31 11.55 -13.74
N VAL A 95 1.44 11.24 -14.40
CA VAL A 95 2.61 12.13 -14.43
C VAL A 95 2.98 12.42 -15.89
N PRO A 96 2.33 13.44 -16.52
CA PRO A 96 2.59 13.78 -17.90
C PRO A 96 4.06 14.18 -18.14
N GLY A 97 4.63 13.72 -19.24
CA GLY A 97 6.00 14.06 -19.65
C GLY A 97 7.12 13.27 -18.96
N VAL A 98 6.81 12.41 -17.98
CA VAL A 98 7.79 11.55 -17.33
C VAL A 98 7.54 10.09 -17.73
N SER A 99 8.46 9.46 -18.46
CA SER A 99 8.32 8.04 -18.81
C SER A 99 8.50 7.14 -17.59
N LEU A 100 7.85 5.98 -17.62
CA LEU A 100 7.97 4.97 -16.55
C LEU A 100 9.44 4.57 -16.31
N GLU A 101 10.18 4.34 -17.38
CA GLU A 101 11.61 4.00 -17.30
C GLU A 101 12.42 5.11 -16.64
N SER A 102 12.26 6.38 -17.09
CA SER A 102 13.00 7.51 -16.49
C SER A 102 12.71 7.66 -15.01
N MET A 103 11.44 7.51 -14.59
CA MET A 103 11.06 7.57 -13.18
C MET A 103 11.75 6.45 -12.37
N LEU A 104 11.79 5.23 -12.89
CA LEU A 104 12.39 4.09 -12.19
C LEU A 104 13.93 4.17 -12.14
N VAL A 105 14.55 4.70 -13.19
CA VAL A 105 16.00 5.00 -13.20
C VAL A 105 16.33 6.00 -12.09
N GLU A 106 15.61 7.11 -12.00
CA GLU A 106 15.82 8.11 -10.96
C GLU A 106 15.53 7.56 -9.56
N ALA A 107 14.48 6.74 -9.40
CA ALA A 107 14.18 6.08 -8.14
C ALA A 107 15.29 5.11 -7.72
N ALA A 108 15.87 4.37 -8.66
CA ALA A 108 16.99 3.47 -8.37
C ALA A 108 18.23 4.25 -7.92
N VAL A 109 18.59 5.31 -8.64
CA VAL A 109 19.73 6.19 -8.31
C VAL A 109 19.53 6.85 -6.93
N ALA A 110 18.34 7.40 -6.68
CA ALA A 110 17.99 8.00 -5.40
C ALA A 110 18.07 6.99 -4.24
N GLY A 111 17.73 5.72 -4.50
CA GLY A 111 17.87 4.61 -3.55
C GLY A 111 19.28 4.02 -3.46
N GLY A 112 20.29 4.62 -4.11
CA GLY A 112 21.67 4.15 -4.10
C GLY A 112 21.90 2.85 -4.88
N ARG A 113 21.04 2.52 -5.87
CA ARG A 113 21.14 1.33 -6.71
C ARG A 113 21.65 1.68 -8.10
N ASP A 114 22.31 0.72 -8.73
CA ASP A 114 22.71 0.83 -10.13
C ASP A 114 21.47 0.81 -11.03
N PRO A 115 21.24 1.82 -11.87
CA PRO A 115 20.10 1.85 -12.80
C PRO A 115 20.30 0.96 -14.03
N VAL A 116 21.47 0.36 -14.23
CA VAL A 116 21.74 -0.54 -15.36
C VAL A 116 20.79 -1.74 -15.31
N GLY A 117 20.15 -2.05 -16.45
CA GLY A 117 19.20 -3.16 -16.58
C GLY A 117 17.75 -2.85 -16.15
N ILE A 118 17.42 -1.60 -15.85
CA ILE A 118 16.02 -1.20 -15.49
C ILE A 118 15.08 -1.51 -16.67
N ARG A 119 15.47 -1.21 -17.92
CA ARG A 119 14.63 -1.48 -19.09
C ARG A 119 14.38 -2.98 -19.28
N GLU A 120 15.40 -3.78 -19.17
CA GLU A 120 15.31 -5.24 -19.25
C GLU A 120 14.44 -5.80 -18.12
N SER A 121 14.59 -5.28 -16.91
CA SER A 121 13.74 -5.63 -15.77
C SER A 121 12.27 -5.27 -16.02
N LEU A 122 12.01 -4.09 -16.58
CA LEU A 122 10.66 -3.65 -16.92
C LEU A 122 9.98 -4.61 -17.90
N VAL A 123 10.67 -5.02 -18.96
CA VAL A 123 10.13 -5.95 -19.97
C VAL A 123 9.80 -7.31 -19.34
N VAL A 124 10.73 -7.86 -18.55
CA VAL A 124 10.52 -9.15 -17.86
C VAL A 124 9.35 -9.10 -16.88
N GLU A 125 9.28 -8.05 -16.06
CA GLU A 125 8.21 -7.93 -15.08
C GLU A 125 6.85 -7.59 -15.72
N ALA A 126 6.84 -6.85 -16.83
CA ALA A 126 5.62 -6.59 -17.61
C ALA A 126 5.02 -7.89 -18.17
N GLU A 127 5.85 -8.79 -18.71
CA GLU A 127 5.41 -10.10 -19.19
C GLU A 127 4.79 -10.93 -18.04
N ARG A 128 5.43 -10.95 -16.86
CA ARG A 128 4.97 -11.70 -15.68
C ARG A 128 3.56 -11.30 -15.21
N ILE A 129 3.23 -10.02 -15.28
CA ILE A 129 1.94 -9.49 -14.82
C ILE A 129 0.92 -9.24 -15.94
N GLY A 130 1.27 -9.61 -17.19
CA GLY A 130 0.41 -9.37 -18.34
C GLY A 130 0.19 -7.89 -18.65
N PHE A 131 1.21 -7.05 -18.43
CA PHE A 131 1.19 -5.63 -18.78
C PHE A 131 1.75 -5.45 -20.19
N ASP A 132 0.98 -4.83 -21.07
CA ASP A 132 1.36 -4.68 -22.48
C ASP A 132 2.59 -3.79 -22.63
N GLU A 133 3.63 -4.30 -23.30
CA GLU A 133 4.92 -3.64 -23.49
C GLU A 133 4.79 -2.24 -24.14
N LYS A 134 3.77 -2.03 -24.98
CA LYS A 134 3.49 -0.72 -25.60
C LYS A 134 3.26 0.41 -24.60
N PHE A 135 2.91 0.08 -23.35
CA PHE A 135 2.69 1.06 -22.27
C PHE A 135 3.98 1.47 -21.56
N LEU A 136 5.08 0.71 -21.71
CA LEU A 136 6.34 1.00 -21.04
C LEU A 136 6.98 2.33 -21.50
N ASP A 137 6.69 2.73 -22.75
CA ASP A 137 7.21 3.97 -23.33
C ASP A 137 6.31 5.19 -23.08
N ARG A 138 5.15 4.99 -22.44
CA ARG A 138 4.22 6.07 -22.10
C ARG A 138 4.62 6.82 -20.83
N PRO A 139 4.16 8.05 -20.67
CA PRO A 139 4.24 8.74 -19.39
C PRO A 139 3.50 7.95 -18.30
N VAL A 140 4.00 8.05 -17.07
CA VAL A 140 3.48 7.28 -15.93
C VAL A 140 1.97 7.47 -15.77
N ASN A 141 1.22 6.37 -15.86
CA ASN A 141 -0.22 6.27 -15.69
C ASN A 141 -1.10 7.06 -16.70
N VAL A 142 -0.50 7.79 -17.64
CA VAL A 142 -1.26 8.58 -18.63
C VAL A 142 -1.97 7.66 -19.62
N ASP A 143 -3.26 7.91 -19.85
CA ASP A 143 -4.13 7.14 -20.74
C ASP A 143 -4.19 5.62 -20.41
N LEU A 144 -3.95 5.24 -19.17
CA LEU A 144 -4.17 3.90 -18.67
C LEU A 144 -5.54 3.76 -18.02
N SER A 145 -6.23 2.64 -18.27
CA SER A 145 -7.42 2.24 -17.53
C SER A 145 -7.10 1.99 -16.05
N GLY A 146 -8.12 1.94 -15.20
CA GLY A 146 -7.93 1.65 -13.76
C GLY A 146 -7.13 0.36 -13.51
N GLY A 147 -7.48 -0.74 -14.20
CA GLY A 147 -6.77 -2.01 -14.09
C GLY A 147 -5.33 -1.95 -14.62
N GLU A 148 -5.07 -1.22 -15.71
CA GLU A 148 -3.71 -1.01 -16.21
C GLU A 148 -2.87 -0.18 -15.24
N LYS A 149 -3.46 0.85 -14.59
CA LYS A 149 -2.77 1.62 -13.54
C LYS A 149 -2.35 0.73 -12.37
N LYS A 150 -3.22 -0.19 -11.93
CA LYS A 150 -2.91 -1.13 -10.84
C LYS A 150 -1.80 -2.13 -11.23
N ARG A 151 -1.86 -2.67 -12.46
CA ARG A 151 -0.75 -3.49 -12.98
C ARG A 151 0.55 -2.69 -13.07
N ASN A 152 0.49 -1.42 -13.48
CA ASN A 152 1.67 -0.55 -13.52
C ASN A 152 2.26 -0.31 -12.12
N GLU A 153 1.46 -0.18 -11.06
CA GLU A 153 1.97 -0.08 -9.69
C GLU A 153 2.66 -1.38 -9.24
N ALA A 154 2.08 -2.53 -9.55
CA ALA A 154 2.72 -3.83 -9.27
C ALA A 154 4.04 -3.99 -10.04
N LEU A 155 4.09 -3.52 -11.30
CA LEU A 155 5.30 -3.48 -12.11
C LEU A 155 6.38 -2.60 -11.46
N GLN A 156 6.03 -1.39 -11.06
CA GLN A 156 6.94 -0.47 -10.38
C GLN A 156 7.50 -1.10 -9.10
N MET A 157 6.65 -1.69 -8.25
CA MET A 157 7.06 -2.39 -7.04
C MET A 157 8.07 -3.50 -7.35
N SER A 158 7.81 -4.31 -8.38
CA SER A 158 8.66 -5.44 -8.76
C SER A 158 10.05 -5.00 -9.24
N VAL A 159 10.13 -3.88 -9.97
CA VAL A 159 11.41 -3.30 -10.46
C VAL A 159 12.15 -2.56 -9.34
N ILE A 160 11.43 -1.78 -8.52
CA ILE A 160 12.00 -1.03 -7.39
C ILE A 160 12.52 -1.99 -6.30
N ARG A 161 11.89 -3.16 -6.10
CA ARG A 161 12.23 -4.14 -5.07
C ARG A 161 12.37 -3.50 -3.67
N PRO A 162 11.30 -2.90 -3.14
CA PRO A 162 11.31 -2.29 -1.82
C PRO A 162 11.51 -3.36 -0.73
N ARG A 163 11.76 -2.93 0.51
CA ARG A 163 11.81 -3.83 1.67
C ARG A 163 10.41 -4.16 2.18
N TYR A 164 9.51 -3.17 2.13
CA TYR A 164 8.11 -3.28 2.54
C TYR A 164 7.21 -2.57 1.54
N ALA A 165 6.04 -3.15 1.30
CA ALA A 165 5.02 -2.54 0.46
C ALA A 165 3.70 -2.42 1.23
N VAL A 166 3.08 -1.25 1.13
CA VAL A 166 1.70 -1.02 1.51
C VAL A 166 0.87 -0.97 0.23
N LEU A 167 -0.07 -1.89 0.07
CA LEU A 167 -0.88 -2.04 -1.13
C LEU A 167 -2.33 -1.65 -0.82
N ASP A 168 -2.71 -0.41 -1.16
CA ASP A 168 -4.04 0.13 -0.85
C ASP A 168 -5.00 -0.14 -2.01
N GLU A 169 -5.90 -1.11 -1.81
CA GLU A 169 -6.91 -1.56 -2.77
C GLU A 169 -6.33 -1.86 -4.18
N ILE A 170 -5.21 -2.59 -4.21
CA ILE A 170 -4.54 -2.96 -5.47
C ILE A 170 -5.42 -3.84 -6.36
N ASP A 171 -6.45 -4.46 -5.82
CA ASP A 171 -7.43 -5.33 -6.45
C ASP A 171 -8.56 -4.57 -7.14
N SER A 172 -8.72 -3.28 -6.87
CA SER A 172 -9.83 -2.49 -7.43
C SER A 172 -9.69 -2.33 -8.96
N GLY A 173 -10.77 -2.66 -9.69
CA GLY A 173 -10.83 -2.50 -11.15
C GLY A 173 -10.04 -3.54 -11.95
N LEU A 174 -9.49 -4.58 -11.32
CA LEU A 174 -8.88 -5.72 -12.00
C LEU A 174 -9.92 -6.79 -12.33
N ASP A 175 -9.79 -7.40 -13.50
CA ASP A 175 -10.45 -8.66 -13.80
C ASP A 175 -9.76 -9.83 -13.07
N VAL A 176 -10.36 -11.01 -13.11
CA VAL A 176 -9.90 -12.19 -12.34
C VAL A 176 -8.47 -12.60 -12.73
N ASP A 177 -8.14 -12.54 -14.02
CA ASP A 177 -6.82 -12.96 -14.52
C ASP A 177 -5.75 -11.94 -14.13
N ALA A 178 -6.05 -10.66 -14.27
CA ALA A 178 -5.16 -9.57 -13.84
C ALA A 178 -4.93 -9.56 -12.33
N LEU A 179 -5.99 -9.78 -11.55
CA LEU A 179 -5.89 -9.92 -10.09
C LEU A 179 -4.96 -11.07 -9.71
N SER A 180 -5.16 -12.24 -10.34
CA SER A 180 -4.33 -13.41 -10.09
C SER A 180 -2.86 -13.16 -10.46
N ALA A 181 -2.59 -12.48 -11.59
CA ALA A 181 -1.22 -12.17 -12.01
C ALA A 181 -0.53 -11.20 -11.03
N VAL A 182 -1.22 -10.14 -10.63
CA VAL A 182 -0.71 -9.17 -9.65
C VAL A 182 -0.47 -9.83 -8.29
N ALA A 183 -1.45 -10.59 -7.78
CA ALA A 183 -1.33 -11.26 -6.48
C ALA A 183 -0.14 -12.25 -6.46
N ARG A 184 -0.01 -13.10 -7.50
CA ARG A 184 1.14 -14.00 -7.62
C ARG A 184 2.47 -13.25 -7.67
N ARG A 185 2.53 -12.12 -8.38
CA ARG A 185 3.77 -11.34 -8.45
C ARG A 185 4.15 -10.73 -7.10
N VAL A 186 3.16 -10.32 -6.29
CA VAL A 186 3.38 -9.88 -4.90
C VAL A 186 3.92 -11.05 -4.07
N GLU A 187 3.28 -12.22 -4.12
CA GLU A 187 3.72 -13.43 -3.44
C GLU A 187 5.13 -13.85 -3.85
N ASP A 188 5.43 -13.88 -5.16
CA ASP A 188 6.78 -14.15 -5.66
C ASP A 188 7.80 -13.17 -5.08
N SER A 189 7.45 -11.88 -4.95
CA SER A 189 8.33 -10.87 -4.34
C SER A 189 8.62 -11.16 -2.87
N THR A 190 7.65 -11.66 -2.09
CA THR A 190 7.88 -12.07 -0.70
C THR A 190 8.89 -13.22 -0.63
N ASN A 191 8.78 -14.19 -1.53
CA ASN A 191 9.66 -15.35 -1.60
C ASN A 191 11.06 -15.02 -2.18
N GLU A 192 11.12 -14.20 -3.26
CA GLU A 192 12.37 -13.87 -3.96
C GLU A 192 13.24 -12.88 -3.20
N THR A 193 12.64 -11.88 -2.56
CA THR A 193 13.37 -10.74 -1.97
C THR A 193 13.14 -10.57 -0.47
N GLY A 194 12.21 -11.32 0.11
CA GLY A 194 11.77 -11.14 1.49
C GLY A 194 10.96 -9.85 1.67
N LEU A 195 10.16 -9.46 0.66
CA LEU A 195 9.27 -8.31 0.74
C LEU A 195 8.26 -8.51 1.86
N GLY A 196 8.21 -7.61 2.86
CA GLY A 196 7.11 -7.54 3.81
C GLY A 196 5.93 -6.77 3.20
N VAL A 197 4.72 -7.29 3.30
CA VAL A 197 3.54 -6.72 2.64
C VAL A 197 2.44 -6.41 3.63
N LEU A 198 1.91 -5.19 3.56
CA LEU A 198 0.67 -4.79 4.21
C LEU A 198 -0.35 -4.49 3.12
N VAL A 199 -1.29 -5.41 2.90
CA VAL A 199 -2.35 -5.22 1.91
C VAL A 199 -3.62 -4.72 2.58
N ILE A 200 -4.21 -3.68 2.01
CA ILE A 200 -5.52 -3.15 2.39
C ILE A 200 -6.50 -3.56 1.31
N THR A 201 -7.50 -4.33 1.66
CA THR A 201 -8.51 -4.81 0.71
C THR A 201 -9.88 -4.97 1.38
N HIS A 202 -10.91 -4.88 0.56
CA HIS A 202 -12.29 -5.23 0.93
C HIS A 202 -12.70 -6.61 0.41
N PHE A 203 -11.88 -7.24 -0.44
CA PHE A 203 -12.23 -8.45 -1.16
C PHE A 203 -11.35 -9.63 -0.73
N SER A 204 -11.98 -10.70 -0.30
CA SER A 204 -11.33 -11.97 0.01
C SER A 204 -10.68 -12.61 -1.22
N ARG A 205 -11.19 -12.36 -2.44
CA ARG A 205 -10.61 -12.91 -3.68
C ARG A 205 -9.11 -12.63 -3.84
N LEU A 206 -8.65 -11.44 -3.44
CA LEU A 206 -7.21 -11.16 -3.42
C LEU A 206 -6.50 -12.08 -2.44
N LEU A 207 -7.10 -12.32 -1.26
CA LEU A 207 -6.53 -13.12 -0.19
C LEU A 207 -6.56 -14.63 -0.48
N GLU A 208 -7.45 -15.10 -1.36
CA GLU A 208 -7.44 -16.50 -1.85
C GLU A 208 -6.15 -16.80 -2.65
N VAL A 209 -5.64 -15.82 -3.39
CA VAL A 209 -4.41 -15.96 -4.19
C VAL A 209 -3.18 -15.57 -3.38
N LEU A 210 -3.23 -14.45 -2.66
CA LEU A 210 -2.10 -13.87 -1.90
C LEU A 210 -1.98 -14.42 -0.48
N GLN A 211 -2.59 -15.46 -0.09
CA GLN A 211 -2.53 -16.19 1.19
C GLN A 211 -1.82 -15.44 2.34
N PRO A 212 -2.51 -14.53 3.05
CA PRO A 212 -1.87 -13.72 4.08
C PRO A 212 -1.46 -14.57 5.30
N ASP A 213 -0.32 -14.26 5.91
CA ASP A 213 0.10 -14.85 7.18
C ASP A 213 -0.79 -14.38 8.33
N ARG A 214 -1.29 -13.14 8.25
CA ARG A 214 -2.20 -12.55 9.22
C ARG A 214 -3.25 -11.65 8.58
N VAL A 215 -4.42 -11.66 9.19
CA VAL A 215 -5.55 -10.77 8.86
C VAL A 215 -5.89 -9.93 10.08
N HIS A 216 -6.06 -8.64 9.88
CA HIS A 216 -6.41 -7.67 10.91
C HIS A 216 -7.71 -6.97 10.55
N VAL A 217 -8.63 -6.86 11.51
CA VAL A 217 -9.89 -6.14 11.32
C VAL A 217 -9.77 -4.76 11.95
N LEU A 218 -9.75 -3.75 11.10
CA LEU A 218 -9.69 -2.35 11.48
C LEU A 218 -11.10 -1.76 11.51
N SER A 219 -11.47 -1.13 12.62
CA SER A 219 -12.71 -0.37 12.76
C SER A 219 -12.45 0.83 13.67
N HIS A 220 -13.04 1.99 13.34
CA HIS A 220 -12.91 3.22 14.13
C HIS A 220 -11.47 3.56 14.54
N GLY A 221 -10.55 3.39 13.60
CA GLY A 221 -9.13 3.68 13.80
C GLY A 221 -8.39 2.75 14.74
N ARG A 222 -8.92 1.57 15.05
CA ARG A 222 -8.32 0.56 15.94
C ARG A 222 -8.37 -0.83 15.33
N ILE A 223 -7.38 -1.65 15.61
CA ILE A 223 -7.41 -3.08 15.30
C ILE A 223 -8.21 -3.79 16.41
N HIS A 224 -9.37 -4.34 16.03
CA HIS A 224 -10.28 -5.02 16.97
C HIS A 224 -10.06 -6.53 17.00
N ALA A 225 -9.61 -7.11 15.91
CA ALA A 225 -9.31 -8.54 15.82
C ALA A 225 -8.09 -8.77 14.95
N SER A 226 -7.31 -9.78 15.28
CA SER A 226 -6.19 -10.28 14.48
C SER A 226 -6.16 -11.79 14.52
N GLY A 227 -5.95 -12.43 13.38
CA GLY A 227 -5.94 -13.89 13.25
C GLY A 227 -5.14 -14.34 12.04
N GLY A 228 -5.24 -15.62 11.70
CA GLY A 228 -4.75 -16.18 10.45
C GLY A 228 -5.74 -15.95 9.30
N PRO A 229 -5.51 -16.64 8.16
CA PRO A 229 -6.37 -16.52 6.97
C PRO A 229 -7.86 -16.81 7.25
N GLU A 230 -8.14 -17.69 8.20
CA GLU A 230 -9.49 -18.06 8.62
C GLU A 230 -10.34 -16.87 9.11
N LEU A 231 -9.69 -15.77 9.53
CA LEU A 231 -10.41 -14.56 9.93
C LEU A 231 -11.06 -13.86 8.73
N ALA A 232 -10.44 -13.94 7.53
CA ALA A 232 -11.03 -13.41 6.30
C ALA A 232 -12.28 -14.23 5.90
N GLU A 233 -12.21 -15.54 5.97
CA GLU A 233 -13.35 -16.44 5.69
C GLU A 233 -14.52 -16.17 6.66
N ARG A 234 -14.22 -15.96 7.92
CA ARG A 234 -15.22 -15.60 8.93
C ARG A 234 -15.85 -14.24 8.65
N LEU A 235 -15.06 -13.25 8.21
CA LEU A 235 -15.59 -11.94 7.81
C LEU A 235 -16.57 -12.05 6.65
N GLU A 236 -16.33 -12.93 5.69
CA GLU A 236 -17.27 -13.18 4.60
C GLU A 236 -18.57 -13.83 5.07
N ALA A 237 -18.44 -14.81 5.95
CA ALA A 237 -19.59 -15.59 6.43
C ALA A 237 -20.45 -14.80 7.42
N GLU A 238 -19.85 -14.08 8.36
CA GLU A 238 -20.50 -13.43 9.51
C GLU A 238 -20.68 -11.92 9.31
N GLY A 239 -19.96 -11.31 8.34
CA GLY A 239 -19.87 -9.86 8.15
C GLY A 239 -19.10 -9.16 9.27
N TYR A 240 -18.90 -7.85 9.12
CA TYR A 240 -18.22 -7.06 10.14
C TYR A 240 -18.98 -7.03 11.47
N THR A 241 -20.32 -6.99 11.44
CA THR A 241 -21.16 -7.02 12.65
C THR A 241 -20.98 -8.31 13.45
N GLY A 242 -20.80 -9.45 12.77
CA GLY A 242 -20.56 -10.73 13.43
C GLY A 242 -19.23 -10.81 14.18
N ILE A 243 -18.18 -10.15 13.63
CA ILE A 243 -16.84 -10.12 14.23
C ILE A 243 -16.70 -9.00 15.27
N LEU A 244 -17.25 -7.81 14.98
CA LEU A 244 -17.05 -6.59 15.78
C LEU A 244 -18.14 -6.40 16.85
N GLY A 245 -19.29 -7.09 16.73
CA GLY A 245 -20.44 -6.88 17.64
C GLY A 245 -20.92 -5.43 17.59
N GLU A 246 -21.23 -4.85 18.75
CA GLU A 246 -21.68 -3.47 18.87
C GLU A 246 -20.63 -2.42 18.38
N ALA A 247 -19.37 -2.79 18.26
CA ALA A 247 -18.33 -1.92 17.71
C ALA A 247 -18.46 -1.69 16.19
N ALA A 248 -19.35 -2.40 15.50
CA ALA A 248 -19.65 -2.20 14.08
C ALA A 248 -20.56 -0.97 13.84
N ASP A 249 -21.38 -0.57 14.82
CA ASP A 249 -22.48 0.39 14.68
C ASP A 249 -22.11 1.84 15.04
N ALA A 250 -20.85 2.16 15.31
CA ALA A 250 -20.46 3.53 15.54
C ALA A 250 -20.54 4.36 14.25
N PRO A 251 -20.96 5.64 14.31
CA PRO A 251 -21.20 6.43 13.11
C PRO A 251 -19.94 6.60 12.28
N GLU A 252 -20.09 6.40 10.96
CA GLU A 252 -19.04 6.64 9.98
C GLU A 252 -18.58 8.10 10.07
N VAL A 253 -17.30 8.32 10.38
CA VAL A 253 -16.71 9.65 10.34
C VAL A 253 -16.39 9.96 8.89
N ALA A 254 -17.34 10.52 8.17
CA ALA A 254 -17.11 11.04 6.83
C ALA A 254 -16.17 12.26 6.96
N VAL A 255 -14.89 12.06 6.68
CA VAL A 255 -13.93 13.15 6.55
C VAL A 255 -13.98 13.59 5.09
N GLU A 256 -14.76 14.64 4.80
CA GLU A 256 -14.54 15.43 3.60
C GLU A 256 -13.16 16.09 3.74
N LEU A 257 -12.15 15.47 3.12
CA LEU A 257 -10.86 16.09 2.95
C LEU A 257 -11.04 17.27 2.00
N SER A 258 -11.27 18.46 2.54
CA SER A 258 -10.92 19.68 1.85
C SER A 258 -9.39 19.74 1.79
N LEU A 259 -8.81 18.91 0.92
CA LEU A 259 -7.45 19.12 0.47
C LEU A 259 -7.46 20.52 -0.11
N GLY A 260 -6.62 21.42 0.43
CA GLY A 260 -6.36 22.71 -0.21
C GLY A 260 -6.06 22.49 -1.70
N PRO A 261 -6.03 23.55 -2.52
CA PRO A 261 -5.86 23.40 -3.95
C PRO A 261 -4.71 22.44 -4.22
N ASP A 262 -4.99 21.45 -5.04
CA ASP A 262 -4.02 20.43 -5.45
C ASP A 262 -2.74 21.18 -5.89
N PRO A 263 -1.59 20.99 -5.20
CA PRO A 263 -0.36 21.67 -5.59
C PRO A 263 0.12 21.31 -7.00
N PHE A 264 -0.52 20.33 -7.64
CA PHE A 264 -0.29 19.91 -9.02
C PHE A 264 -1.47 20.24 -9.94
N ALA A 265 -2.53 20.92 -9.44
CA ALA A 265 -3.59 21.42 -10.30
C ALA A 265 -3.01 22.47 -11.25
N ASP A 266 -3.36 22.38 -12.53
CA ASP A 266 -2.94 23.34 -13.55
C ASP A 266 -3.39 24.75 -13.13
N PRO A 267 -2.46 25.72 -12.89
CA PRO A 267 -2.81 27.07 -12.52
C PRO A 267 -3.52 27.86 -13.64
N LEU A 268 -3.75 27.23 -14.80
CA LEU A 268 -4.36 27.82 -15.99
C LEU A 268 -5.67 27.10 -16.40
N ALA A 269 -6.19 26.15 -15.63
CA ALA A 269 -7.46 25.49 -15.89
C ALA A 269 -8.67 26.24 -15.33
#